data_bbee8cd7bf8accf13ac77521a0b16d1b
#
_entry.id   bbee8cd7bf8accf13ac77521a0b16d1b
#
_cell.length_a   1.000
_cell.length_b   1.000
_cell.length_c   1.000
_cell.angle_alpha   90.00
_cell.angle_beta   90.00
_cell.angle_gamma   90.00
#
_symmetry.space_group_name_H-M   'P 1'
#
loop_
_entity.id
_entity.type
_entity.pdbx_description
1 polymer ?
#
loop_
_entity_poly.entity_id
_entity_poly.type
_entity_poly.pdbx_seq_one_letter_code
_entity_poly.pdbx_strand_id
1 'polypeptide(L)'
;LIDLSILNTEEEFSVFNKLNFCLTVGGKAKLFDNFSKPLGSIEAIEGIQQTLQLILQKEQYWPRQISNGTVMMVEKFYQSAIDEIPSNPSSFTAFTYKLFHGPDFSLVKYSVGHGFDFIKGIQLLLQNFYTEDAPLPLKKLLMNAHQIIHKEQFTIIENNNYITDLSIPQQLHLANFLRYHYKQNMLSLIDIYDQLDAWYGMAMAVKHHGLSFPKFLPVNQPLLEAKGLYHILLQQPVTYDVTLNPASNFLFLTGANMAGKSTFIKSVGTAVFLAHIGMGVPAQQMQLSLFDGILSNINVADNLVKGESYFYNEVQRIKATVIKISDGRKWLILIDELFKGTNVEDAMKCSSTVIEGLIKITNSLFILSTHLYEIGEGLKKHPNISFNYFETAVKNDELLFSYQLKKGISNDRLGYLILKNEGVVDMLEKL
;
A
#
# COMPACT_ATOMS: atom_id res chain seq x y z
N LEU A 1 0.43 8.99 -5.96
CA LEU A 1 -0.32 7.77 -5.55
C LEU A 1 -1.38 7.39 -6.59
N ILE A 2 -2.07 8.37 -7.18
CA ILE A 2 -3.09 8.15 -8.23
C ILE A 2 -2.44 7.59 -9.50
N ASP A 3 -1.37 8.20 -9.99
CA ASP A 3 -0.66 7.75 -11.20
C ASP A 3 -0.21 6.29 -11.14
N LEU A 4 0.17 5.81 -9.96
CA LEU A 4 0.59 4.43 -9.71
C LEU A 4 -0.57 3.51 -9.34
N SER A 5 -1.81 3.99 -9.37
CA SER A 5 -2.99 3.24 -8.93
C SER A 5 -2.91 2.73 -7.47
N ILE A 6 -2.09 3.37 -6.64
CA ILE A 6 -2.00 3.02 -5.20
C ILE A 6 -3.35 3.31 -4.53
N LEU A 7 -3.90 4.51 -4.77
CA LEU A 7 -5.25 4.89 -4.38
C LEU A 7 -6.05 5.17 -5.64
N ASN A 8 -7.23 4.59 -5.77
CA ASN A 8 -8.16 4.83 -6.87
C ASN A 8 -9.57 4.93 -6.29
N THR A 9 -10.43 5.71 -6.95
CA THR A 9 -11.86 5.81 -6.61
C THR A 9 -12.59 4.51 -6.89
N GLU A 10 -12.18 3.77 -7.92
CA GLU A 10 -12.68 2.43 -8.23
C GLU A 10 -11.85 1.39 -7.48
N GLU A 11 -12.49 0.66 -6.57
CA GLU A 11 -11.80 -0.25 -5.63
C GLU A 11 -11.01 -1.35 -6.34
N GLU A 12 -11.52 -1.89 -7.44
CA GLU A 12 -10.87 -2.96 -8.21
C GLU A 12 -9.55 -2.53 -8.87
N PHE A 13 -9.38 -1.22 -9.12
CA PHE A 13 -8.16 -0.63 -9.68
C PHE A 13 -7.25 -0.01 -8.62
N SER A 14 -7.48 -0.28 -7.35
CA SER A 14 -6.71 0.25 -6.23
C SER A 14 -5.80 -0.81 -5.62
N VAL A 15 -4.48 -0.54 -5.61
CA VAL A 15 -3.50 -1.38 -4.93
C VAL A 15 -3.80 -1.45 -3.43
N PHE A 16 -4.18 -0.33 -2.81
CA PHE A 16 -4.58 -0.27 -1.40
C PHE A 16 -5.70 -1.26 -1.09
N ASN A 17 -6.79 -1.24 -1.87
CA ASN A 17 -7.92 -2.14 -1.65
C ASN A 17 -7.56 -3.60 -1.91
N LYS A 18 -6.72 -3.88 -2.93
CA LYS A 18 -6.19 -5.21 -3.22
C LYS A 18 -5.40 -5.80 -2.05
N LEU A 19 -4.70 -4.94 -1.29
CA LEU A 19 -3.82 -5.33 -0.19
C LEU A 19 -4.47 -5.15 1.19
N ASN A 20 -5.74 -4.74 1.26
CA ASN A 20 -6.46 -4.57 2.52
C ASN A 20 -7.02 -5.91 3.02
N PHE A 21 -6.37 -6.51 4.00
CA PHE A 21 -6.81 -7.70 4.72
C PHE A 21 -7.09 -7.43 6.20
N CYS A 22 -7.36 -6.16 6.56
CA CYS A 22 -7.71 -5.78 7.92
C CYS A 22 -9.05 -6.40 8.34
N LEU A 23 -9.16 -6.76 9.62
CA LEU A 23 -10.36 -7.36 10.21
C LEU A 23 -11.37 -6.30 10.66
N THR A 24 -10.91 -5.06 10.90
CA THR A 24 -11.72 -3.97 11.45
C THR A 24 -11.68 -2.72 10.56
N VAL A 25 -12.67 -1.86 10.72
CA VAL A 25 -12.71 -0.54 10.06
C VAL A 25 -11.56 0.34 10.55
N GLY A 26 -11.26 0.31 11.85
CA GLY A 26 -10.13 1.06 12.43
C GLY A 26 -8.79 0.58 11.89
N GLY A 27 -8.60 -0.74 11.73
CA GLY A 27 -7.44 -1.32 11.07
C GLY A 27 -7.29 -0.85 9.62
N LYS A 28 -8.38 -0.81 8.84
CA LYS A 28 -8.36 -0.26 7.47
C LYS A 28 -7.95 1.23 7.46
N ALA A 29 -8.44 2.01 8.42
CA ALA A 29 -8.05 3.42 8.55
C ALA A 29 -6.55 3.58 8.86
N LYS A 30 -6.02 2.80 9.80
CA LYS A 30 -4.57 2.79 10.11
C LYS A 30 -3.73 2.30 8.93
N LEU A 31 -4.22 1.30 8.18
CA LEU A 31 -3.57 0.86 6.95
C LEU A 31 -3.47 2.01 5.94
N PHE A 32 -4.53 2.79 5.77
CA PHE A 32 -4.53 3.97 4.91
C PHE A 32 -3.51 5.02 5.38
N ASP A 33 -3.41 5.24 6.69
CA ASP A 33 -2.39 6.13 7.28
C ASP A 33 -0.97 5.62 6.99
N ASN A 34 -0.72 4.31 7.10
CA ASN A 34 0.57 3.69 6.76
C ASN A 34 0.91 3.88 5.28
N PHE A 35 -0.06 3.73 4.38
CA PHE A 35 0.10 4.01 2.94
C PHE A 35 0.31 5.50 2.64
N SER A 36 -0.17 6.40 3.48
CA SER A 36 0.00 7.84 3.30
C SER A 36 1.34 8.37 3.77
N LYS A 37 2.09 7.59 4.56
CA LYS A 37 3.33 8.01 5.24
C LYS A 37 4.47 7.02 5.03
N PRO A 38 5.10 6.99 3.81
CA PRO A 38 6.28 6.17 3.59
C PRO A 38 7.38 6.45 4.61
N LEU A 39 8.14 5.41 4.95
CA LEU A 39 9.17 5.46 5.99
C LEU A 39 10.47 6.07 5.44
N GLY A 40 11.13 6.88 6.25
CA GLY A 40 12.31 7.65 5.85
C GLY A 40 13.66 7.04 6.26
N SER A 41 13.70 5.83 6.85
CA SER A 41 14.94 5.17 7.20
C SER A 41 14.88 3.65 7.00
N ILE A 42 16.02 3.05 6.72
CA ILE A 42 16.15 1.60 6.52
C ILE A 42 15.73 0.86 7.80
N GLU A 43 16.13 1.34 8.96
CA GLU A 43 15.82 0.73 10.26
C GLU A 43 14.31 0.72 10.53
N ALA A 44 13.61 1.80 10.17
CA ALA A 44 12.16 1.85 10.32
C ALA A 44 11.47 0.86 9.38
N ILE A 45 11.93 0.76 8.12
CA ILE A 45 11.41 -0.18 7.13
C ILE A 45 11.63 -1.62 7.58
N GLU A 46 12.86 -1.96 7.95
CA GLU A 46 13.21 -3.31 8.43
C GLU A 46 12.44 -3.68 9.69
N GLY A 47 12.22 -2.72 10.60
CA GLY A 47 11.40 -2.94 11.79
C GLY A 47 9.95 -3.32 11.46
N ILE A 48 9.35 -2.71 10.43
CA ILE A 48 8.02 -3.10 9.95
C ILE A 48 8.09 -4.47 9.26
N GLN A 49 9.05 -4.70 8.36
CA GLN A 49 9.20 -6.00 7.70
C GLN A 49 9.33 -7.14 8.71
N GLN A 50 10.17 -6.98 9.73
CA GLN A 50 10.33 -7.96 10.82
C GLN A 50 9.03 -8.15 11.61
N THR A 51 8.27 -7.06 11.85
CA THR A 51 6.95 -7.13 12.49
C THR A 51 5.98 -7.99 11.66
N LEU A 52 5.89 -7.74 10.34
CA LEU A 52 5.04 -8.52 9.46
C LEU A 52 5.47 -10.00 9.40
N GLN A 53 6.77 -10.26 9.35
CA GLN A 53 7.33 -11.63 9.37
C GLN A 53 6.99 -12.36 10.67
N LEU A 54 7.08 -11.69 11.83
CA LEU A 54 6.71 -12.29 13.11
C LEU A 54 5.21 -12.59 13.16
N ILE A 55 4.35 -11.69 12.64
CA ILE A 55 2.91 -11.93 12.54
C ILE A 55 2.63 -13.15 11.65
N LEU A 56 3.30 -13.29 10.50
CA LEU A 56 3.17 -14.45 9.61
C LEU A 56 3.56 -15.76 10.30
N GLN A 57 4.66 -15.76 11.06
CA GLN A 57 5.13 -16.93 11.78
C GLN A 57 4.18 -17.36 12.89
N LYS A 58 3.47 -16.42 13.51
CA LYS A 58 2.59 -16.63 14.66
C LYS A 58 1.12 -16.40 14.35
N GLU A 59 0.71 -16.45 13.09
CA GLU A 59 -0.67 -16.14 12.62
C GLU A 59 -1.74 -16.94 13.38
N GLN A 60 -1.45 -18.21 13.72
CA GLN A 60 -2.39 -19.07 14.43
C GLN A 60 -2.76 -18.57 15.84
N TYR A 61 -1.94 -17.70 16.42
CA TYR A 61 -2.17 -17.09 17.73
C TYR A 61 -2.86 -15.71 17.64
N TRP A 62 -3.21 -15.26 16.41
CA TRP A 62 -3.92 -13.99 16.27
C TRP A 62 -5.34 -14.09 16.85
N PRO A 63 -5.78 -13.13 17.70
CA PRO A 63 -7.06 -13.21 18.40
C PRO A 63 -8.24 -13.01 17.46
N ARG A 64 -8.89 -14.08 17.07
CA ARG A 64 -10.04 -14.04 16.16
C ARG A 64 -11.34 -13.55 16.81
N GLN A 65 -11.39 -13.48 18.13
CA GLN A 65 -12.52 -12.93 18.89
C GLN A 65 -12.64 -11.39 18.78
N ILE A 66 -11.56 -10.69 18.42
CA ILE A 66 -11.62 -9.26 18.12
C ILE A 66 -12.02 -9.10 16.65
N SER A 67 -13.30 -8.89 16.43
CA SER A 67 -13.87 -8.60 15.11
C SER A 67 -14.30 -7.14 15.01
N ASN A 68 -14.66 -6.70 13.81
CA ASN A 68 -15.27 -5.38 13.63
C ASN A 68 -16.50 -5.17 14.51
N GLY A 69 -17.34 -6.22 14.65
CA GLY A 69 -18.51 -6.20 15.55
C GLY A 69 -18.12 -6.03 17.01
N THR A 70 -17.03 -6.67 17.45
CA THR A 70 -16.51 -6.55 18.83
C THR A 70 -16.10 -5.10 19.11
N VAL A 71 -15.27 -4.49 18.26
CA VAL A 71 -14.83 -3.09 18.43
C VAL A 71 -16.03 -2.14 18.42
N MET A 72 -16.90 -2.26 17.42
CA MET A 72 -18.10 -1.41 17.30
C MET A 72 -19.01 -1.51 18.53
N MET A 73 -19.19 -2.68 19.11
CA MET A 73 -20.04 -2.85 20.31
C MET A 73 -19.39 -2.26 21.56
N VAL A 74 -18.08 -2.37 21.69
CA VAL A 74 -17.34 -1.71 22.78
C VAL A 74 -17.47 -0.19 22.67
N GLU A 75 -17.35 0.40 21.48
CA GLU A 75 -17.54 1.84 21.27
C GLU A 75 -18.96 2.28 21.56
N LYS A 76 -19.96 1.55 21.04
CA LYS A 76 -21.37 1.82 21.30
C LYS A 76 -21.73 1.74 22.78
N PHE A 77 -21.10 0.87 23.55
CA PHE A 77 -21.30 0.80 24.99
C PHE A 77 -21.09 2.15 25.67
N TYR A 78 -20.11 2.95 25.22
CA TYR A 78 -19.81 4.28 25.76
C TYR A 78 -20.75 5.39 25.25
N GLN A 79 -21.47 5.15 24.19
CA GLN A 79 -22.37 6.14 23.54
C GLN A 79 -23.84 5.92 23.94
N SER A 80 -24.21 4.70 24.33
CA SER A 80 -25.60 4.34 24.64
C SER A 80 -26.08 5.01 25.93
N ALA A 81 -27.31 5.51 25.94
CA ALA A 81 -28.00 5.94 27.17
C ALA A 81 -28.49 4.70 27.90
N ILE A 82 -27.95 4.44 29.06
CA ILE A 82 -28.34 3.32 29.97
C ILE A 82 -28.41 3.83 31.40
N ASP A 83 -29.26 3.23 32.19
CA ASP A 83 -29.35 3.48 33.64
C ASP A 83 -28.05 3.11 34.36
N GLU A 84 -27.85 3.67 35.54
CA GLU A 84 -26.65 3.46 36.32
C GLU A 84 -26.43 1.97 36.64
N ILE A 85 -25.27 1.46 36.23
CA ILE A 85 -24.86 0.08 36.47
C ILE A 85 -24.34 -0.05 37.91
N PRO A 86 -24.84 -1.01 38.71
CA PRO A 86 -24.34 -1.20 40.08
C PRO A 86 -22.82 -1.48 40.13
N SER A 87 -22.10 -0.78 41.02
CA SER A 87 -20.65 -0.89 41.12
C SER A 87 -20.16 -2.20 41.74
N ASN A 88 -20.87 -2.67 42.79
CA ASN A 88 -20.52 -3.91 43.50
C ASN A 88 -21.78 -4.68 43.89
N PRO A 89 -22.53 -5.26 42.92
CA PRO A 89 -23.81 -5.86 43.16
C PRO A 89 -23.68 -7.20 43.91
N SER A 90 -24.51 -7.35 44.95
CA SER A 90 -24.83 -8.66 45.50
C SER A 90 -25.70 -9.45 44.51
N SER A 91 -25.92 -10.75 44.73
CA SER A 91 -26.84 -11.55 43.91
C SER A 91 -28.26 -10.99 43.92
N PHE A 92 -28.71 -10.42 45.03
CA PHE A 92 -30.02 -9.78 45.14
C PHE A 92 -30.07 -8.47 44.33
N THR A 93 -29.08 -7.60 44.46
CA THR A 93 -29.01 -6.36 43.69
C THR A 93 -28.91 -6.62 42.17
N ALA A 94 -28.17 -7.63 41.77
CA ALA A 94 -28.07 -8.04 40.35
C ALA A 94 -29.41 -8.58 39.83
N PHE A 95 -30.16 -9.33 40.67
CA PHE A 95 -31.48 -9.81 40.32
C PHE A 95 -32.49 -8.65 40.18
N THR A 96 -32.50 -7.72 41.12
CA THR A 96 -33.39 -6.54 41.07
C THR A 96 -33.09 -5.65 39.89
N TYR A 97 -31.80 -5.41 39.58
CA TYR A 97 -31.37 -4.66 38.40
C TYR A 97 -31.92 -5.32 37.12
N LYS A 98 -31.75 -6.64 36.98
CA LYS A 98 -32.29 -7.40 35.83
C LYS A 98 -33.83 -7.30 35.75
N LEU A 99 -34.52 -7.29 36.87
CA LEU A 99 -35.99 -7.25 36.90
C LEU A 99 -36.55 -5.88 36.52
N PHE A 100 -35.96 -4.80 37.04
CA PHE A 100 -36.46 -3.43 36.87
C PHE A 100 -35.88 -2.71 35.66
N HIS A 101 -34.69 -3.10 35.20
CA HIS A 101 -33.97 -2.49 34.07
C HIS A 101 -33.71 -3.52 32.96
N GLY A 102 -34.67 -4.35 32.61
CA GLY A 102 -34.51 -5.48 31.69
C GLY A 102 -33.87 -5.15 30.34
N PRO A 103 -34.31 -4.10 29.61
CA PRO A 103 -33.67 -3.69 28.34
C PRO A 103 -32.24 -3.27 28.55
N ASP A 104 -31.94 -2.42 29.53
CA ASP A 104 -30.59 -1.95 29.85
C ASP A 104 -29.68 -3.09 30.30
N PHE A 105 -30.19 -4.00 31.15
CA PHE A 105 -29.47 -5.19 31.57
C PHE A 105 -29.03 -6.04 30.35
N SER A 106 -29.91 -6.21 29.37
CA SER A 106 -29.62 -6.98 28.17
C SER A 106 -28.51 -6.30 27.34
N LEU A 107 -28.59 -4.98 27.17
CA LEU A 107 -27.60 -4.19 26.47
C LEU A 107 -26.25 -4.22 27.22
N VAL A 108 -26.25 -4.03 28.55
CA VAL A 108 -25.04 -4.08 29.38
C VAL A 108 -24.38 -5.45 29.29
N LYS A 109 -25.18 -6.54 29.45
CA LYS A 109 -24.67 -7.91 29.36
C LYS A 109 -24.02 -8.20 27.99
N TYR A 110 -24.67 -7.76 26.91
CA TYR A 110 -24.15 -7.92 25.56
C TYR A 110 -22.85 -7.14 25.34
N SER A 111 -22.84 -5.87 25.73
CA SER A 111 -21.69 -4.99 25.56
C SER A 111 -20.49 -5.40 26.42
N VAL A 112 -20.71 -5.83 27.67
CA VAL A 112 -19.61 -6.31 28.53
C VAL A 112 -19.02 -7.62 28.01
N GLY A 113 -19.82 -8.46 27.34
CA GLY A 113 -19.32 -9.63 26.63
C GLY A 113 -18.30 -9.28 25.57
N HIS A 114 -18.62 -8.30 24.73
CA HIS A 114 -17.66 -7.80 23.73
C HIS A 114 -16.44 -7.11 24.36
N GLY A 115 -16.62 -6.38 25.47
CA GLY A 115 -15.51 -5.82 26.25
C GLY A 115 -14.59 -6.91 26.82
N PHE A 116 -15.16 -8.00 27.33
CA PHE A 116 -14.41 -9.17 27.80
C PHE A 116 -13.60 -9.80 26.66
N ASP A 117 -14.25 -10.07 25.51
CA ASP A 117 -13.59 -10.68 24.34
C ASP A 117 -12.46 -9.80 23.81
N PHE A 118 -12.68 -8.48 23.78
CA PHE A 118 -11.65 -7.52 23.36
C PHE A 118 -10.43 -7.54 24.30
N ILE A 119 -10.65 -7.42 25.62
CA ILE A 119 -9.55 -7.46 26.60
C ILE A 119 -8.83 -8.81 26.57
N LYS A 120 -9.57 -9.92 26.51
CA LYS A 120 -9.00 -11.27 26.38
C LYS A 120 -8.13 -11.40 25.12
N GLY A 121 -8.58 -10.83 24.01
CA GLY A 121 -7.81 -10.80 22.76
C GLY A 121 -6.51 -10.00 22.89
N ILE A 122 -6.54 -8.85 23.57
CA ILE A 122 -5.30 -8.09 23.84
C ILE A 122 -4.37 -8.87 24.77
N GLN A 123 -4.88 -9.58 25.80
CA GLN A 123 -4.05 -10.45 26.66
C GLN A 123 -3.38 -11.57 25.84
N LEU A 124 -4.07 -12.18 24.89
CA LEU A 124 -3.51 -13.18 23.99
C LEU A 124 -2.41 -12.59 23.08
N LEU A 125 -2.61 -11.38 22.55
CA LEU A 125 -1.58 -10.68 21.77
C LEU A 125 -0.33 -10.43 22.62
N LEU A 126 -0.49 -9.94 23.85
CA LEU A 126 0.63 -9.74 24.77
C LEU A 126 1.35 -11.06 25.07
N GLN A 127 0.62 -12.11 25.40
CA GLN A 127 1.18 -13.42 25.71
C GLN A 127 2.03 -14.00 24.56
N ASN A 128 1.59 -13.82 23.32
CA ASN A 128 2.23 -14.48 22.16
C ASN A 128 3.24 -13.58 21.44
N PHE A 129 3.08 -12.26 21.47
CA PHE A 129 3.88 -11.33 20.66
C PHE A 129 4.74 -10.37 21.46
N TYR A 130 4.45 -10.13 22.75
CA TYR A 130 5.27 -9.26 23.59
C TYR A 130 6.42 -10.06 24.20
N THR A 131 7.45 -10.33 23.38
CA THR A 131 8.65 -11.09 23.72
C THR A 131 9.89 -10.18 23.70
N GLU A 132 11.00 -10.64 24.28
CA GLU A 132 12.25 -9.88 24.27
C GLU A 132 12.75 -9.63 22.85
N ASP A 133 12.60 -10.60 21.95
CA ASP A 133 13.04 -10.54 20.55
C ASP A 133 12.02 -9.86 19.61
N ALA A 134 10.92 -9.32 20.15
CA ALA A 134 9.92 -8.64 19.31
C ALA A 134 10.53 -7.41 18.62
N PRO A 135 10.24 -7.19 17.32
CA PRO A 135 10.70 -6.02 16.59
C PRO A 135 10.30 -4.72 17.28
N LEU A 136 11.17 -3.72 17.24
CA LEU A 136 11.02 -2.49 18.02
C LEU A 136 9.67 -1.78 17.83
N PRO A 137 9.11 -1.63 16.59
CA PRO A 137 7.79 -1.01 16.42
C PRO A 137 6.68 -1.77 17.16
N LEU A 138 6.67 -3.09 17.02
CA LEU A 138 5.68 -3.97 17.66
C LEU A 138 5.86 -3.95 19.18
N LYS A 139 7.10 -4.07 19.66
CA LYS A 139 7.42 -4.08 21.09
C LYS A 139 6.96 -2.79 21.79
N LYS A 140 7.19 -1.62 21.17
CA LYS A 140 6.73 -0.34 21.72
C LYS A 140 5.20 -0.28 21.84
N LEU A 141 4.50 -0.74 20.80
CA LEU A 141 3.03 -0.72 20.79
C LEU A 141 2.44 -1.67 21.84
N LEU A 142 2.99 -2.89 21.92
CA LEU A 142 2.57 -3.89 22.93
C LEU A 142 2.95 -3.50 24.36
N MET A 143 4.07 -2.81 24.56
CA MET A 143 4.44 -2.25 25.86
C MET A 143 3.37 -1.26 26.37
N ASN A 144 2.89 -0.37 25.49
CA ASN A 144 1.81 0.55 25.83
C ASN A 144 0.52 -0.21 26.19
N ALA A 145 0.15 -1.22 25.40
CA ALA A 145 -1.01 -2.08 25.68
C ALA A 145 -0.86 -2.79 27.04
N HIS A 146 0.33 -3.33 27.33
CA HIS A 146 0.63 -3.99 28.61
C HIS A 146 0.43 -3.04 29.81
N GLN A 147 0.95 -1.81 29.74
CA GLN A 147 0.78 -0.82 30.80
C GLN A 147 -0.69 -0.46 31.04
N ILE A 148 -1.49 -0.38 29.98
CA ILE A 148 -2.90 -0.04 30.06
C ILE A 148 -3.71 -1.21 30.65
N ILE A 149 -3.43 -2.47 30.21
CA ILE A 149 -4.23 -3.64 30.58
C ILE A 149 -3.83 -4.24 31.95
N HIS A 150 -2.69 -3.86 32.51
CA HIS A 150 -2.22 -4.38 33.78
C HIS A 150 -3.03 -3.75 34.96
N LYS A 151 -4.22 -4.28 35.18
CA LYS A 151 -5.17 -3.85 36.22
C LYS A 151 -5.71 -5.08 36.94
N GLU A 152 -5.81 -4.98 38.29
CA GLU A 152 -6.33 -6.04 39.14
C GLU A 152 -7.73 -6.52 38.70
N GLN A 153 -8.57 -5.59 38.23
CA GLN A 153 -9.92 -5.88 37.73
C GLN A 153 -9.95 -6.82 36.55
N PHE A 154 -8.86 -6.97 35.80
CA PHE A 154 -8.78 -7.87 34.64
C PHE A 154 -8.27 -9.27 34.96
N THR A 155 -7.85 -9.54 36.21
CA THR A 155 -7.50 -10.88 36.68
C THR A 155 -8.66 -11.85 36.50
N ILE A 156 -9.91 -11.35 36.61
CA ILE A 156 -11.11 -12.15 36.35
C ILE A 156 -11.21 -12.61 34.87
N ILE A 157 -10.71 -11.78 33.94
CA ILE A 157 -10.68 -12.13 32.50
C ILE A 157 -9.54 -13.12 32.22
N GLU A 158 -8.39 -12.97 32.89
CA GLU A 158 -7.28 -13.91 32.76
C GLU A 158 -7.68 -15.34 33.13
N ASN A 159 -8.42 -15.46 34.25
CA ASN A 159 -8.79 -16.74 34.86
C ASN A 159 -10.02 -17.39 34.22
N ASN A 160 -10.71 -16.75 33.29
CA ASN A 160 -11.91 -17.27 32.64
C ASN A 160 -11.78 -17.21 31.13
N ASN A 161 -12.39 -18.18 30.44
CA ASN A 161 -12.30 -18.25 28.98
C ASN A 161 -13.44 -17.48 28.29
N TYR A 162 -14.60 -17.44 28.92
CA TYR A 162 -15.80 -16.81 28.37
C TYR A 162 -16.49 -15.93 29.41
N ILE A 163 -17.17 -14.89 28.97
CA ILE A 163 -17.98 -14.05 29.84
C ILE A 163 -19.08 -14.85 30.57
N THR A 164 -19.52 -15.95 29.98
CA THR A 164 -20.52 -16.86 30.57
C THR A 164 -20.04 -17.64 31.79
N ASP A 165 -18.71 -17.71 31.99
CA ASP A 165 -18.10 -18.35 33.15
C ASP A 165 -18.24 -17.46 34.39
N LEU A 166 -18.56 -16.16 34.17
CA LEU A 166 -18.79 -15.19 35.26
C LEU A 166 -20.25 -15.19 35.71
N SER A 167 -20.43 -15.09 37.02
CA SER A 167 -21.76 -14.82 37.62
C SER A 167 -22.30 -13.44 37.20
N ILE A 168 -23.61 -13.25 37.24
CA ILE A 168 -24.24 -11.96 36.88
C ILE A 168 -23.70 -10.79 37.72
N PRO A 169 -23.49 -10.91 39.06
CA PRO A 169 -22.81 -9.86 39.81
C PRO A 169 -21.43 -9.50 39.27
N GLN A 170 -20.61 -10.49 38.91
CA GLN A 170 -19.28 -10.26 38.34
C GLN A 170 -19.36 -9.58 36.98
N GLN A 171 -20.29 -9.98 36.11
CA GLN A 171 -20.52 -9.32 34.81
C GLN A 171 -20.89 -7.84 35.00
N LEU A 172 -21.80 -7.53 35.93
CA LEU A 172 -22.21 -6.15 36.22
C LEU A 172 -21.07 -5.32 36.85
N HIS A 173 -20.28 -5.92 37.75
CA HIS A 173 -19.11 -5.27 38.32
C HIS A 173 -18.09 -4.92 37.22
N LEU A 174 -17.76 -5.84 36.32
CA LEU A 174 -16.90 -5.60 35.19
C LEU A 174 -17.48 -4.53 34.24
N ALA A 175 -18.79 -4.57 33.97
CA ALA A 175 -19.46 -3.58 33.14
C ALA A 175 -19.39 -2.16 33.76
N ASN A 176 -19.61 -2.04 35.07
CA ASN A 176 -19.47 -0.76 35.78
C ASN A 176 -18.05 -0.22 35.66
N PHE A 177 -17.04 -1.07 35.94
CA PHE A 177 -15.62 -0.68 35.81
C PHE A 177 -15.29 -0.21 34.38
N LEU A 178 -15.62 -1.00 33.36
CA LEU A 178 -15.35 -0.66 31.96
C LEU A 178 -16.00 0.67 31.57
N ARG A 179 -17.28 0.86 31.95
CA ARG A 179 -18.04 2.03 31.52
C ARG A 179 -17.62 3.32 32.20
N TYR A 180 -17.43 3.31 33.53
CA TYR A 180 -17.26 4.54 34.30
C TYR A 180 -15.80 4.85 34.64
N HIS A 181 -14.93 3.84 34.67
CA HIS A 181 -13.57 4.00 35.14
C HIS A 181 -12.50 3.69 34.08
N TYR A 182 -12.89 3.07 32.94
CA TYR A 182 -11.90 2.57 31.99
C TYR A 182 -12.06 3.09 30.55
N LYS A 183 -12.98 4.01 30.28
CA LYS A 183 -13.33 4.49 28.94
C LYS A 183 -12.11 4.96 28.14
N GLN A 184 -11.29 5.86 28.68
CA GLN A 184 -10.14 6.41 27.96
C GLN A 184 -9.08 5.33 27.64
N ASN A 185 -8.84 4.47 28.62
CA ASN A 185 -7.92 3.34 28.45
C ASN A 185 -8.42 2.36 27.38
N MET A 186 -9.72 2.07 27.36
CA MET A 186 -10.32 1.21 26.33
C MET A 186 -10.19 1.81 24.93
N LEU A 187 -10.46 3.10 24.77
CA LEU A 187 -10.27 3.79 23.48
C LEU A 187 -8.80 3.78 23.04
N SER A 188 -7.87 3.94 23.98
CA SER A 188 -6.43 3.80 23.69
C SER A 188 -6.05 2.39 23.28
N LEU A 189 -6.64 1.35 23.89
CA LEU A 189 -6.42 -0.04 23.49
C LEU A 189 -7.01 -0.33 22.10
N ILE A 190 -8.14 0.26 21.76
CA ILE A 190 -8.73 0.16 20.41
C ILE A 190 -7.78 0.78 19.38
N ASP A 191 -7.25 1.98 19.63
CA ASP A 191 -6.28 2.63 18.72
C ASP A 191 -5.00 1.80 18.53
N ILE A 192 -4.51 1.16 19.61
CA ILE A 192 -3.39 0.22 19.55
C ILE A 192 -3.76 -1.00 18.72
N TYR A 193 -4.93 -1.58 18.94
CA TYR A 193 -5.37 -2.74 18.19
C TYR A 193 -5.56 -2.43 16.69
N ASP A 194 -6.10 -1.27 16.36
CA ASP A 194 -6.27 -0.82 14.98
C ASP A 194 -4.92 -0.77 14.24
N GLN A 195 -3.86 -0.31 14.89
CA GLN A 195 -2.52 -0.35 14.30
C GLN A 195 -1.98 -1.79 14.17
N LEU A 196 -2.24 -2.65 15.16
CA LEU A 196 -1.88 -4.07 15.08
C LEU A 196 -2.64 -4.77 13.95
N ASP A 197 -3.94 -4.48 13.78
CA ASP A 197 -4.78 -5.03 12.72
C ASP A 197 -4.33 -4.54 11.33
N ALA A 198 -3.87 -3.29 11.21
CA ALA A 198 -3.25 -2.79 9.97
C ALA A 198 -2.01 -3.61 9.59
N TRP A 199 -1.11 -3.90 10.55
CA TRP A 199 0.05 -4.75 10.30
C TRP A 199 -0.33 -6.21 10.04
N TYR A 200 -1.35 -6.72 10.72
CA TYR A 200 -1.91 -8.03 10.41
C TYR A 200 -2.45 -8.08 8.97
N GLY A 201 -3.21 -7.07 8.56
CA GLY A 201 -3.71 -6.94 7.19
C GLY A 201 -2.59 -6.92 6.15
N MET A 202 -1.51 -6.15 6.40
CA MET A 202 -0.31 -6.14 5.55
C MET A 202 0.35 -7.53 5.48
N ALA A 203 0.50 -8.21 6.61
CA ALA A 203 1.09 -9.55 6.67
C ALA A 203 0.25 -10.57 5.89
N MET A 204 -1.07 -10.55 6.06
CA MET A 204 -1.98 -11.44 5.33
C MET A 204 -1.97 -11.16 3.83
N ALA A 205 -1.85 -9.91 3.41
CA ALA A 205 -1.69 -9.55 2.00
C ALA A 205 -0.38 -10.12 1.41
N VAL A 206 0.73 -10.05 2.15
CA VAL A 206 2.01 -10.66 1.76
C VAL A 206 1.84 -12.17 1.54
N LYS A 207 1.19 -12.86 2.48
CA LYS A 207 0.93 -14.30 2.38
C LYS A 207 0.01 -14.65 1.22
N HIS A 208 -1.12 -13.94 1.10
CA HIS A 208 -2.15 -14.23 0.10
C HIS A 208 -1.65 -14.04 -1.33
N HIS A 209 -0.86 -12.99 -1.58
CA HIS A 209 -0.35 -12.65 -2.91
C HIS A 209 1.06 -13.18 -3.18
N GLY A 210 1.69 -13.88 -2.23
CA GLY A 210 3.04 -14.42 -2.39
C GLY A 210 4.10 -13.34 -2.59
N LEU A 211 3.96 -12.21 -1.90
CA LEU A 211 4.90 -11.09 -2.02
C LEU A 211 6.22 -11.40 -1.31
N SER A 212 7.32 -10.87 -1.84
CA SER A 212 8.64 -11.03 -1.23
C SER A 212 9.07 -9.74 -0.50
N PHE A 213 9.77 -9.88 0.64
CA PHE A 213 10.32 -8.72 1.33
C PHE A 213 11.57 -8.20 0.60
N PRO A 214 11.59 -6.91 0.17
CA PRO A 214 12.73 -6.32 -0.49
C PRO A 214 13.86 -6.06 0.51
N LYS A 215 15.11 -6.13 0.03
CA LYS A 215 16.30 -5.81 0.80
C LYS A 215 16.75 -4.37 0.53
N PHE A 216 16.85 -3.55 1.56
CA PHE A 216 17.44 -2.23 1.46
C PHE A 216 18.96 -2.31 1.63
N LEU A 217 19.69 -1.62 0.76
CA LEU A 217 21.15 -1.53 0.81
C LEU A 217 21.54 -0.15 1.34
N PRO A 218 22.43 -0.06 2.35
CA PRO A 218 22.88 1.19 2.94
C PRO A 218 23.92 1.87 2.05
N VAL A 219 23.59 2.10 0.77
CA VAL A 219 24.46 2.74 -0.21
C VAL A 219 24.02 4.17 -0.50
N ASN A 220 25.00 5.06 -0.69
CA ASN A 220 24.71 6.47 -0.98
C ASN A 220 24.22 6.68 -2.42
N GLN A 221 24.56 5.78 -3.32
CA GLN A 221 24.16 5.87 -4.73
C GLN A 221 22.79 5.22 -4.96
N PRO A 222 22.01 5.73 -5.94
CA PRO A 222 20.72 5.14 -6.25
C PRO A 222 20.90 3.77 -6.91
N LEU A 223 20.14 2.79 -6.39
CA LEU A 223 20.15 1.41 -6.89
C LEU A 223 18.74 0.83 -6.84
N LEU A 224 18.37 0.12 -7.90
CA LEU A 224 17.16 -0.66 -7.99
C LEU A 224 17.45 -1.92 -8.82
N GLU A 225 17.32 -3.07 -8.20
CA GLU A 225 17.38 -4.38 -8.86
C GLU A 225 16.18 -5.21 -8.45
N ALA A 226 15.42 -5.69 -9.43
CA ALA A 226 14.30 -6.58 -9.21
C ALA A 226 14.30 -7.71 -10.23
N LYS A 227 13.97 -8.92 -9.78
CA LYS A 227 13.77 -10.11 -10.60
C LYS A 227 12.34 -10.59 -10.48
N GLY A 228 11.74 -10.94 -11.59
CA GLY A 228 10.38 -11.43 -11.65
C GLY A 228 9.36 -10.39 -11.15
N LEU A 229 9.59 -9.10 -11.38
CA LEU A 229 8.70 -8.01 -11.03
C LEU A 229 7.42 -8.05 -11.87
N TYR A 230 6.26 -7.83 -11.25
CA TYR A 230 4.96 -7.78 -11.95
C TYR A 230 4.02 -6.73 -11.35
N HIS A 231 2.92 -6.44 -12.08
CA HIS A 231 1.90 -5.52 -11.56
C HIS A 231 0.82 -6.29 -10.78
N ILE A 232 0.67 -5.96 -9.50
CA ILE A 232 -0.19 -6.72 -8.57
C ILE A 232 -1.68 -6.73 -8.92
N LEU A 233 -2.16 -5.75 -9.68
CA LEU A 233 -3.57 -5.70 -10.10
C LEU A 233 -3.89 -6.65 -11.26
N LEU A 234 -2.89 -7.17 -11.97
CA LEU A 234 -3.11 -8.10 -13.07
C LEU A 234 -3.40 -9.51 -12.54
N GLN A 235 -4.32 -10.22 -13.20
CA GLN A 235 -4.65 -11.60 -12.84
C GLN A 235 -3.59 -12.60 -13.32
N GLN A 236 -3.05 -12.39 -14.53
CA GLN A 236 -2.01 -13.21 -15.14
C GLN A 236 -0.86 -12.30 -15.61
N PRO A 237 -0.03 -11.80 -14.69
CA PRO A 237 1.04 -10.88 -15.03
C PRO A 237 2.20 -11.59 -15.73
N VAL A 238 2.74 -10.92 -16.74
CA VAL A 238 4.10 -11.22 -17.24
C VAL A 238 5.09 -10.59 -16.29
N THR A 239 6.17 -11.30 -15.98
CA THR A 239 7.20 -10.82 -15.06
C THR A 239 8.36 -10.17 -15.79
N TYR A 240 9.03 -9.23 -15.12
CA TYR A 240 10.13 -8.45 -15.67
C TYR A 240 11.34 -8.47 -14.74
N ASP A 241 12.53 -8.45 -15.35
CA ASP A 241 13.76 -8.13 -14.64
C ASP A 241 14.16 -6.70 -14.94
N VAL A 242 14.50 -5.93 -13.92
CA VAL A 242 14.94 -4.54 -14.06
C VAL A 242 16.16 -4.28 -13.21
N THR A 243 17.16 -3.59 -13.78
CA THR A 243 18.35 -3.14 -13.08
C THR A 243 18.64 -1.70 -13.46
N LEU A 244 18.64 -0.83 -12.45
CA LEU A 244 19.04 0.57 -12.56
C LEU A 244 20.09 0.87 -11.48
N ASN A 245 21.18 1.49 -11.87
CA ASN A 245 22.32 1.82 -11.01
C ASN A 245 23.03 3.07 -11.54
N PRO A 246 24.05 3.61 -10.88
CA PRO A 246 24.73 4.83 -11.34
C PRO A 246 25.33 4.77 -12.73
N ALA A 247 25.79 3.59 -13.18
CA ALA A 247 26.32 3.40 -14.53
C ALA A 247 25.23 3.32 -15.60
N SER A 248 23.99 3.01 -15.20
CA SER A 248 22.82 2.89 -16.05
C SER A 248 21.59 3.42 -15.29
N ASN A 249 21.59 4.73 -15.05
CA ASN A 249 20.58 5.38 -14.23
C ASN A 249 19.34 5.82 -15.03
N PHE A 250 19.35 5.67 -16.34
CA PHE A 250 18.25 6.05 -17.22
C PHE A 250 17.81 4.86 -18.09
N LEU A 251 16.55 4.44 -17.95
CA LEU A 251 15.93 3.44 -18.78
C LEU A 251 15.05 4.12 -19.84
N PHE A 252 15.45 4.01 -21.10
CA PHE A 252 14.66 4.45 -22.26
C PHE A 252 13.86 3.27 -22.80
N LEU A 253 12.52 3.38 -22.72
CA LEU A 253 11.61 2.29 -23.02
C LEU A 253 10.76 2.61 -24.25
N THR A 254 10.82 1.74 -25.27
CA THR A 254 10.04 1.87 -26.51
C THR A 254 9.08 0.70 -26.70
N GLY A 255 8.23 0.79 -27.70
CA GLY A 255 7.26 -0.23 -28.09
C GLY A 255 5.92 0.37 -28.49
N ALA A 256 5.10 -0.45 -29.14
CA ALA A 256 3.75 -0.06 -29.59
C ALA A 256 2.85 0.33 -28.41
N ASN A 257 1.77 1.05 -28.71
CA ASN A 257 0.70 1.26 -27.73
C ASN A 257 0.10 -0.11 -27.37
N MET A 258 -0.36 -0.24 -26.11
CA MET A 258 -0.88 -1.49 -25.53
C MET A 258 0.19 -2.60 -25.30
N ALA A 259 1.46 -2.39 -25.67
CA ALA A 259 2.51 -3.40 -25.49
C ALA A 259 2.96 -3.61 -24.02
N GLY A 260 2.50 -2.77 -23.06
CA GLY A 260 2.78 -2.94 -21.64
C GLY A 260 3.73 -1.91 -21.01
N LYS A 261 4.14 -0.86 -21.74
CA LYS A 261 5.06 0.20 -21.25
C LYS A 261 4.59 0.84 -19.94
N SER A 262 3.38 1.38 -19.93
CA SER A 262 2.79 2.04 -18.75
C SER A 262 2.61 1.07 -17.58
N THR A 263 2.24 -0.18 -17.86
CA THR A 263 2.11 -1.24 -16.85
C THR A 263 3.44 -1.54 -16.19
N PHE A 264 4.51 -1.65 -16.97
CA PHE A 264 5.87 -1.86 -16.44
C PHE A 264 6.31 -0.69 -15.54
N ILE A 265 6.14 0.56 -15.99
CA ILE A 265 6.49 1.75 -15.19
C ILE A 265 5.71 1.76 -13.87
N LYS A 266 4.40 1.48 -13.92
CA LYS A 266 3.56 1.39 -12.72
C LYS A 266 3.99 0.24 -11.81
N SER A 267 4.42 -0.91 -12.37
CA SER A 267 4.92 -2.05 -11.57
C SER A 267 6.14 -1.65 -10.75
N VAL A 268 7.11 -0.98 -11.39
CA VAL A 268 8.32 -0.50 -10.72
C VAL A 268 7.95 0.51 -9.62
N GLY A 269 7.15 1.52 -9.95
CA GLY A 269 6.74 2.55 -9.00
C GLY A 269 5.98 1.98 -7.80
N THR A 270 5.05 1.05 -8.05
CA THR A 270 4.28 0.38 -6.99
C THR A 270 5.18 -0.47 -6.09
N ALA A 271 6.11 -1.25 -6.66
CA ALA A 271 7.02 -2.06 -5.87
C ALA A 271 7.94 -1.21 -4.98
N VAL A 272 8.51 -0.12 -5.54
CA VAL A 272 9.34 0.81 -4.75
C VAL A 272 8.50 1.49 -3.66
N PHE A 273 7.27 1.89 -3.95
CA PHE A 273 6.36 2.46 -2.95
C PHE A 273 6.07 1.48 -1.81
N LEU A 274 5.68 0.23 -2.13
CA LEU A 274 5.40 -0.82 -1.14
C LEU A 274 6.63 -1.13 -0.28
N ALA A 275 7.83 -1.15 -0.89
CA ALA A 275 9.07 -1.30 -0.16
C ALA A 275 9.25 -0.21 0.91
N HIS A 276 8.96 1.06 0.59
CA HIS A 276 9.14 2.20 1.50
C HIS A 276 8.08 2.29 2.62
N ILE A 277 7.01 1.51 2.56
CA ILE A 277 6.08 1.34 3.69
C ILE A 277 6.37 0.08 4.51
N GLY A 278 7.48 -0.62 4.23
CA GLY A 278 7.88 -1.83 4.93
C GLY A 278 7.10 -3.09 4.50
N MET A 279 6.40 -3.06 3.38
CA MET A 279 5.60 -4.18 2.89
C MET A 279 6.39 -5.10 1.96
N GLY A 280 5.91 -6.33 1.76
CA GLY A 280 6.35 -7.18 0.66
C GLY A 280 5.99 -6.58 -0.70
N VAL A 281 6.76 -6.91 -1.73
CA VAL A 281 6.64 -6.39 -3.09
C VAL A 281 6.28 -7.49 -4.10
N PRO A 282 5.59 -7.18 -5.21
CA PRO A 282 5.26 -8.13 -6.26
C PRO A 282 6.48 -8.42 -7.15
N ALA A 283 7.46 -9.10 -6.59
CA ALA A 283 8.67 -9.56 -7.27
C ALA A 283 9.16 -10.85 -6.62
N GLN A 284 9.94 -11.66 -7.36
CA GLN A 284 10.62 -12.81 -6.77
C GLN A 284 11.75 -12.38 -5.82
N GLN A 285 12.51 -11.38 -6.24
CA GLN A 285 13.58 -10.77 -5.45
C GLN A 285 13.68 -9.29 -5.80
N MET A 286 13.94 -8.45 -4.80
CA MET A 286 14.18 -7.03 -5.00
C MET A 286 15.20 -6.52 -3.99
N GLN A 287 16.16 -5.73 -4.48
CA GLN A 287 17.07 -4.95 -3.64
C GLN A 287 17.18 -3.51 -4.17
N LEU A 288 17.23 -2.57 -3.25
CA LEU A 288 17.23 -1.16 -3.60
C LEU A 288 17.92 -0.30 -2.54
N SER A 289 18.33 0.89 -2.95
CA SER A 289 18.71 1.94 -1.99
C SER A 289 17.46 2.65 -1.46
N LEU A 290 17.59 3.33 -0.34
CA LEU A 290 16.54 4.23 0.15
C LEU A 290 16.38 5.41 -0.82
N PHE A 291 15.16 5.65 -1.32
CA PHE A 291 14.80 6.82 -2.10
C PHE A 291 14.12 7.86 -1.20
N ASP A 292 14.41 9.14 -1.43
CA ASP A 292 13.74 10.25 -0.77
C ASP A 292 12.34 10.51 -1.34
N GLY A 293 12.04 9.94 -2.51
CA GLY A 293 10.71 9.95 -3.08
C GLY A 293 10.60 9.40 -4.50
N ILE A 294 9.35 9.28 -4.95
CA ILE A 294 8.97 8.89 -6.30
C ILE A 294 8.27 10.08 -6.95
N LEU A 295 8.68 10.41 -8.17
CA LEU A 295 7.98 11.39 -9.01
C LEU A 295 7.42 10.67 -10.23
N SER A 296 6.11 10.79 -10.44
CA SER A 296 5.43 10.19 -11.58
C SER A 296 4.78 11.24 -12.47
N ASN A 297 5.01 11.11 -13.77
CA ASN A 297 4.36 11.86 -14.84
C ASN A 297 3.75 10.85 -15.82
N ILE A 298 2.69 10.15 -15.39
CA ILE A 298 2.05 9.08 -16.17
C ILE A 298 0.72 9.56 -16.75
N ASN A 299 -0.13 10.15 -15.90
CA ASN A 299 -1.42 10.67 -16.32
C ASN A 299 -1.39 12.21 -16.29
N VAL A 300 -1.40 12.82 -17.47
CA VAL A 300 -1.54 14.27 -17.60
C VAL A 300 -3.00 14.56 -17.91
N ALA A 301 -3.70 15.18 -16.96
CA ALA A 301 -5.08 15.62 -17.18
C ALA A 301 -5.08 17.06 -17.76
N ASP A 302 -5.99 17.33 -18.68
CA ASP A 302 -6.27 18.68 -19.15
C ASP A 302 -6.82 19.53 -18.01
N ASN A 303 -6.28 20.73 -17.88
CA ASN A 303 -6.81 21.73 -16.94
C ASN A 303 -7.68 22.76 -17.67
N LEU A 304 -8.87 22.33 -18.06
CA LEU A 304 -9.84 23.17 -18.75
C LEU A 304 -10.20 24.45 -17.99
N VAL A 305 -10.12 24.39 -16.65
CA VAL A 305 -10.47 25.53 -15.78
C VAL A 305 -9.48 26.69 -15.93
N LYS A 306 -8.21 26.41 -16.20
CA LYS A 306 -7.16 27.43 -16.37
C LYS A 306 -6.97 27.86 -17.83
N GLY A 307 -7.64 27.21 -18.80
CA GLY A 307 -7.46 27.50 -20.22
C GLY A 307 -6.03 27.22 -20.75
N GLU A 308 -5.25 26.42 -20.03
CA GLU A 308 -3.89 26.09 -20.40
C GLU A 308 -3.90 24.92 -21.40
N SER A 309 -3.07 25.01 -22.44
CA SER A 309 -2.94 23.91 -23.41
C SER A 309 -2.31 22.68 -22.77
N TYR A 310 -2.66 21.49 -23.27
CA TYR A 310 -2.09 20.21 -22.81
C TYR A 310 -0.55 20.24 -22.81
N PHE A 311 0.05 20.71 -23.91
CA PHE A 311 1.51 20.84 -24.03
C PHE A 311 2.12 21.77 -22.96
N TYR A 312 1.48 22.91 -22.68
CA TYR A 312 1.97 23.82 -21.64
C TYR A 312 1.97 23.16 -20.25
N ASN A 313 0.94 22.38 -19.94
CA ASN A 313 0.86 21.63 -18.69
C ASN A 313 1.96 20.57 -18.59
N GLU A 314 2.28 19.87 -19.69
CA GLU A 314 3.42 18.94 -19.73
C GLU A 314 4.74 19.65 -19.43
N VAL A 315 4.98 20.80 -20.06
CA VAL A 315 6.19 21.62 -19.81
C VAL A 315 6.28 22.06 -18.34
N GLN A 316 5.17 22.52 -17.73
CA GLN A 316 5.16 22.93 -16.32
C GLN A 316 5.44 21.74 -15.38
N ARG A 317 4.93 20.56 -15.68
CA ARG A 317 5.22 19.34 -14.90
C ARG A 317 6.69 18.95 -14.98
N ILE A 318 7.29 18.97 -16.16
CA ILE A 318 8.72 18.71 -16.33
C ILE A 318 9.56 19.77 -15.59
N LYS A 319 9.18 21.05 -15.69
CA LYS A 319 9.83 22.13 -14.92
C LYS A 319 9.78 21.87 -13.42
N ALA A 320 8.62 21.53 -12.89
CA ALA A 320 8.44 21.21 -11.47
C ALA A 320 9.28 19.97 -11.06
N THR A 321 9.33 18.95 -11.90
CA THR A 321 10.17 17.77 -11.70
C THR A 321 11.63 18.16 -11.63
N VAL A 322 12.16 18.91 -12.61
CA VAL A 322 13.56 19.34 -12.66
C VAL A 322 13.92 20.18 -11.42
N ILE A 323 13.08 21.14 -11.03
CA ILE A 323 13.30 21.92 -9.80
C ILE A 323 13.43 21.01 -8.58
N LYS A 324 12.54 20.02 -8.46
CA LYS A 324 12.48 19.14 -7.29
C LYS A 324 13.69 18.20 -7.21
N ILE A 325 14.12 17.63 -8.31
CA ILE A 325 15.26 16.67 -8.34
C ILE A 325 16.64 17.35 -8.30
N SER A 326 16.68 18.68 -8.43
CA SER A 326 17.90 19.47 -8.29
C SER A 326 18.34 19.68 -6.84
N ASP A 327 17.62 19.12 -5.88
CA ASP A 327 17.87 19.24 -4.43
C ASP A 327 18.99 18.32 -3.92
N GLY A 328 19.58 17.49 -4.79
CA GLY A 328 20.65 16.56 -4.44
C GLY A 328 20.21 15.25 -3.79
N ARG A 329 18.89 15.05 -3.57
CA ARG A 329 18.32 13.83 -2.99
C ARG A 329 18.21 12.70 -4.01
N LYS A 330 17.93 11.49 -3.52
CA LYS A 330 17.74 10.31 -4.36
C LYS A 330 16.27 10.17 -4.77
N TRP A 331 15.98 10.33 -6.04
CA TRP A 331 14.63 10.24 -6.59
C TRP A 331 14.51 9.06 -7.56
N LEU A 332 13.34 8.43 -7.59
CA LEU A 332 12.89 7.60 -8.70
C LEU A 332 11.91 8.40 -9.54
N ILE A 333 12.24 8.64 -10.81
CA ILE A 333 11.45 9.43 -11.74
C ILE A 333 10.84 8.50 -12.80
N LEU A 334 9.52 8.53 -12.91
CA LEU A 334 8.73 7.68 -13.80
C LEU A 334 7.95 8.57 -14.78
N ILE A 335 8.25 8.46 -16.08
CA ILE A 335 7.66 9.28 -17.12
C ILE A 335 7.06 8.37 -18.19
N ASP A 336 5.76 8.54 -18.46
CA ASP A 336 5.06 7.80 -19.51
C ASP A 336 4.66 8.77 -20.62
N GLU A 337 5.51 8.82 -21.63
CA GLU A 337 5.47 9.70 -22.79
C GLU A 337 5.66 11.19 -22.47
N LEU A 338 6.55 11.83 -23.22
CA LEU A 338 6.80 13.26 -23.16
C LEU A 338 6.18 13.95 -24.38
N PHE A 339 5.54 15.11 -24.11
CA PHE A 339 5.11 16.06 -25.13
C PHE A 339 4.14 15.50 -26.17
N LYS A 340 3.06 14.86 -25.68
CA LYS A 340 1.95 14.36 -26.54
C LYS A 340 1.12 15.48 -27.18
N GLY A 341 1.15 16.67 -26.58
CA GLY A 341 0.30 17.82 -26.96
C GLY A 341 0.85 18.72 -28.05
N THR A 342 1.89 18.31 -28.80
CA THR A 342 2.47 19.09 -29.91
C THR A 342 2.73 18.25 -31.16
N ASN A 343 3.22 18.87 -32.24
CA ASN A 343 3.60 18.13 -33.45
C ASN A 343 4.83 17.24 -33.18
N VAL A 344 5.03 16.21 -34.01
CA VAL A 344 6.06 15.17 -33.82
C VAL A 344 7.47 15.76 -33.80
N GLU A 345 7.76 16.75 -34.65
CA GLU A 345 9.10 17.33 -34.77
C GLU A 345 9.47 18.12 -33.51
N ASP A 346 8.57 18.95 -33.00
CA ASP A 346 8.77 19.66 -31.74
C ASP A 346 8.83 18.68 -30.54
N ALA A 347 7.97 17.66 -30.50
CA ALA A 347 8.00 16.62 -29.48
C ALA A 347 9.36 15.91 -29.41
N MET A 348 9.91 15.53 -30.57
CA MET A 348 11.25 14.91 -30.67
C MET A 348 12.35 15.84 -30.15
N LYS A 349 12.35 17.11 -30.57
CA LYS A 349 13.33 18.10 -30.15
C LYS A 349 13.26 18.37 -28.64
N CYS A 350 12.05 18.60 -28.13
CA CYS A 350 11.82 18.85 -26.70
C CYS A 350 12.21 17.62 -25.86
N SER A 351 11.79 16.41 -26.27
CA SER A 351 12.12 15.17 -25.56
C SER A 351 13.62 14.93 -25.50
N SER A 352 14.34 15.06 -26.62
CA SER A 352 15.81 14.91 -26.65
C SER A 352 16.47 15.91 -25.71
N THR A 353 16.06 17.18 -25.72
CA THR A 353 16.62 18.22 -24.85
C THR A 353 16.40 17.91 -23.38
N VAL A 354 15.20 17.45 -23.00
CA VAL A 354 14.89 17.07 -21.61
C VAL A 354 15.71 15.86 -21.19
N ILE A 355 15.77 14.82 -22.00
CA ILE A 355 16.54 13.60 -21.68
C ILE A 355 18.02 13.93 -21.52
N GLU A 356 18.62 14.69 -22.44
CA GLU A 356 20.03 15.12 -22.36
C GLU A 356 20.33 15.98 -21.13
N GLY A 357 19.33 16.65 -20.58
CA GLY A 357 19.40 17.36 -19.30
C GLY A 357 19.33 16.39 -18.10
N LEU A 358 18.35 15.51 -18.09
CA LEU A 358 18.07 14.59 -16.98
C LEU A 358 19.21 13.57 -16.75
N ILE A 359 19.83 13.05 -17.79
CA ILE A 359 20.96 12.08 -17.68
C ILE A 359 22.20 12.64 -16.97
N LYS A 360 22.31 13.95 -16.80
CA LYS A 360 23.38 14.59 -16.02
C LYS A 360 23.18 14.46 -14.51
N ILE A 361 21.99 14.08 -14.09
CA ILE A 361 21.62 13.92 -12.67
C ILE A 361 21.89 12.47 -12.27
N THR A 362 23.04 12.22 -11.66
CA THR A 362 23.55 10.86 -11.36
C THR A 362 23.04 10.30 -10.03
N ASN A 363 22.45 11.12 -9.17
CA ASN A 363 21.90 10.72 -7.88
C ASN A 363 20.41 10.29 -7.91
N SER A 364 19.86 10.13 -9.11
CA SER A 364 18.47 9.73 -9.34
C SER A 364 18.36 8.66 -10.41
N LEU A 365 17.29 7.87 -10.36
CA LEU A 365 16.96 6.87 -11.38
C LEU A 365 15.77 7.32 -12.21
N PHE A 366 15.83 7.07 -13.50
CA PHE A 366 14.83 7.49 -14.47
C PHE A 366 14.31 6.31 -15.28
N ILE A 367 13.00 6.24 -15.45
CA ILE A 367 12.36 5.37 -16.44
C ILE A 367 11.46 6.25 -17.30
N LEU A 368 11.71 6.27 -18.59
CA LEU A 368 10.93 7.02 -19.56
C LEU A 368 10.46 6.11 -20.67
N SER A 369 9.16 6.03 -20.87
CA SER A 369 8.58 5.40 -22.05
C SER A 369 8.28 6.43 -23.13
N THR A 370 8.39 6.02 -24.38
CA THR A 370 8.04 6.85 -25.54
C THR A 370 7.71 6.00 -26.76
N HIS A 371 6.91 6.56 -27.65
CA HIS A 371 6.71 6.04 -29.00
C HIS A 371 7.63 6.73 -30.04
N LEU A 372 8.36 7.78 -29.63
CA LEU A 372 9.33 8.49 -30.46
C LEU A 372 10.68 7.75 -30.46
N TYR A 373 10.72 6.58 -31.09
CA TYR A 373 11.91 5.72 -31.12
C TYR A 373 13.07 6.36 -31.89
N GLU A 374 12.79 7.28 -32.81
CA GLU A 374 13.80 7.97 -33.66
C GLU A 374 14.81 8.73 -32.81
N ILE A 375 14.42 9.31 -31.68
CA ILE A 375 15.35 10.01 -30.78
C ILE A 375 16.33 9.06 -30.11
N GLY A 376 15.99 7.78 -29.99
CA GLY A 376 16.83 6.77 -29.33
C GLY A 376 18.19 6.58 -29.99
N GLU A 377 18.26 6.66 -31.33
CA GLU A 377 19.56 6.52 -32.04
C GLU A 377 20.53 7.64 -31.65
N GLY A 378 20.04 8.88 -31.56
CA GLY A 378 20.87 10.02 -31.10
C GLY A 378 21.32 9.92 -29.65
N LEU A 379 20.57 9.19 -28.82
CA LEU A 379 20.86 9.00 -27.40
C LEU A 379 21.82 7.84 -27.10
N LYS A 380 22.09 6.94 -28.02
CA LYS A 380 23.06 5.81 -27.86
C LYS A 380 24.46 6.24 -27.51
N LYS A 381 24.83 7.49 -27.79
CA LYS A 381 26.12 8.08 -27.41
C LYS A 381 26.30 8.19 -25.88
N HIS A 382 25.24 8.09 -25.09
CA HIS A 382 25.27 8.23 -23.64
C HIS A 382 25.33 6.85 -22.97
N PRO A 383 26.40 6.48 -22.28
CA PRO A 383 26.61 5.14 -21.73
C PRO A 383 25.72 4.82 -20.54
N ASN A 384 25.15 5.83 -19.88
CA ASN A 384 24.26 5.68 -18.73
C ASN A 384 22.78 5.50 -19.11
N ILE A 385 22.46 5.40 -20.42
CA ILE A 385 21.13 5.06 -20.89
C ILE A 385 21.06 3.58 -21.25
N SER A 386 20.15 2.85 -20.62
CA SER A 386 19.73 1.52 -21.05
C SER A 386 18.54 1.62 -21.98
N PHE A 387 18.59 0.89 -23.09
CA PHE A 387 17.50 0.83 -24.07
C PHE A 387 16.80 -0.50 -23.97
N ASN A 388 15.49 -0.45 -23.74
CA ASN A 388 14.64 -1.63 -23.74
C ASN A 388 13.37 -1.38 -24.55
N TYR A 389 12.75 -2.45 -25.03
CA TYR A 389 11.50 -2.36 -25.76
C TYR A 389 10.59 -3.54 -25.45
N PHE A 390 9.28 -3.31 -25.61
CA PHE A 390 8.28 -4.36 -25.62
C PHE A 390 8.09 -4.91 -27.02
N GLU A 391 8.28 -6.22 -27.16
CA GLU A 391 8.13 -6.89 -28.45
C GLU A 391 6.66 -7.06 -28.82
N THR A 392 6.33 -6.66 -30.04
CA THR A 392 5.03 -6.92 -30.68
C THR A 392 5.28 -7.71 -31.95
N ALA A 393 4.54 -8.79 -32.13
CA ALA A 393 4.57 -9.61 -33.33
C ALA A 393 3.28 -9.43 -34.14
N VAL A 394 3.39 -9.52 -35.45
CA VAL A 394 2.22 -9.59 -36.36
C VAL A 394 2.15 -11.00 -36.92
N LYS A 395 1.04 -11.70 -36.73
CA LYS A 395 0.81 -13.03 -37.26
C LYS A 395 -0.60 -13.09 -37.90
N ASN A 396 -0.67 -13.41 -39.19
CA ASN A 396 -1.92 -13.45 -39.94
C ASN A 396 -2.72 -12.13 -39.85
N ASP A 397 -2.05 -11.00 -39.99
CA ASP A 397 -2.61 -9.65 -39.82
C ASP A 397 -3.12 -9.34 -38.39
N GLU A 398 -2.96 -10.25 -37.42
CA GLU A 398 -3.31 -10.02 -36.02
C GLU A 398 -2.09 -9.57 -35.20
N LEU A 399 -2.32 -8.63 -34.28
CA LEU A 399 -1.31 -8.15 -33.34
C LEU A 399 -1.22 -9.08 -32.15
N LEU A 400 -0.01 -9.61 -31.93
CA LEU A 400 0.30 -10.44 -30.78
C LEU A 400 1.23 -9.67 -29.84
N PHE A 401 0.73 -9.30 -28.66
CA PHE A 401 1.50 -8.67 -27.62
C PHE A 401 2.10 -9.76 -26.72
N SER A 402 3.42 -9.95 -26.82
CA SER A 402 4.14 -10.91 -25.95
C SER A 402 4.29 -10.38 -24.52
N TYR A 403 4.15 -9.07 -24.35
CA TYR A 403 4.47 -8.33 -23.11
C TYR A 403 5.89 -8.61 -22.59
N GLN A 404 6.80 -9.09 -23.41
CA GLN A 404 8.18 -9.37 -23.03
C GLN A 404 9.07 -8.15 -23.22
N LEU A 405 9.86 -7.84 -22.21
CA LEU A 405 10.84 -6.77 -22.24
C LEU A 405 12.15 -7.28 -22.84
N LYS A 406 12.61 -6.65 -23.92
CA LYS A 406 13.85 -6.98 -24.62
C LYS A 406 14.82 -5.80 -24.65
N LYS A 407 16.12 -6.06 -24.79
CA LYS A 407 17.12 -5.02 -24.96
C LYS A 407 17.12 -4.46 -26.38
N GLY A 408 17.18 -3.13 -26.49
CA GLY A 408 17.22 -2.40 -27.76
C GLY A 408 16.10 -1.37 -27.88
N ILE A 409 15.85 -0.93 -29.12
CA ILE A 409 14.84 0.07 -29.48
C ILE A 409 13.90 -0.58 -30.48
N SER A 410 12.58 -0.54 -30.22
CA SER A 410 11.57 -0.97 -31.18
C SER A 410 11.22 0.17 -32.13
N ASN A 411 10.98 -0.18 -33.39
CA ASN A 411 10.51 0.73 -34.44
C ASN A 411 9.11 0.34 -34.97
N ASP A 412 8.31 -0.37 -34.20
CA ASP A 412 7.00 -0.87 -34.59
C ASP A 412 6.02 0.27 -34.88
N ARG A 413 5.51 0.35 -36.09
CA ARG A 413 4.47 1.30 -36.58
C ARG A 413 3.16 0.56 -36.80
N LEU A 414 2.43 0.26 -35.74
CA LEU A 414 1.29 -0.65 -35.78
C LEU A 414 -0.08 0.05 -35.76
N GLY A 415 -0.13 1.39 -35.67
CA GLY A 415 -1.38 2.14 -35.55
C GLY A 415 -2.38 1.87 -36.70
N TYR A 416 -1.91 1.82 -37.95
CA TYR A 416 -2.76 1.52 -39.10
C TYR A 416 -3.30 0.08 -39.06
N LEU A 417 -2.47 -0.87 -38.64
CA LEU A 417 -2.89 -2.27 -38.53
C LEU A 417 -3.96 -2.45 -37.44
N ILE A 418 -3.88 -1.72 -36.35
CA ILE A 418 -4.94 -1.71 -35.33
C ILE A 418 -6.25 -1.18 -35.93
N LEU A 419 -6.19 -0.04 -36.62
CA LEU A 419 -7.36 0.55 -37.27
C LEU A 419 -8.03 -0.41 -38.26
N LYS A 420 -7.22 -1.15 -39.04
CA LYS A 420 -7.67 -2.16 -39.99
C LYS A 420 -8.32 -3.35 -39.28
N ASN A 421 -7.67 -3.86 -38.23
CA ASN A 421 -8.15 -5.05 -37.50
C ASN A 421 -9.45 -4.79 -36.73
N GLU A 422 -9.67 -3.56 -36.27
CA GLU A 422 -10.94 -3.14 -35.66
C GLU A 422 -12.06 -2.92 -36.71
N GLY A 423 -11.79 -3.19 -38.00
CA GLY A 423 -12.76 -3.12 -39.09
C GLY A 423 -13.15 -1.68 -39.48
N VAL A 424 -12.51 -0.66 -38.94
CA VAL A 424 -12.83 0.75 -39.22
C VAL A 424 -12.54 1.07 -40.69
N VAL A 425 -11.45 0.54 -41.27
CA VAL A 425 -11.11 0.72 -42.68
C VAL A 425 -12.22 0.14 -43.57
N ASP A 426 -12.64 -1.11 -43.28
CA ASP A 426 -13.70 -1.78 -44.03
C ASP A 426 -15.08 -1.08 -43.93
N MET A 427 -15.33 -0.45 -42.77
CA MET A 427 -16.55 0.36 -42.58
C MET A 427 -16.51 1.64 -43.43
N LEU A 428 -15.37 2.31 -43.49
CA LEU A 428 -15.20 3.55 -44.25
C LEU A 428 -15.21 3.30 -45.75
N GLU A 429 -14.69 2.16 -46.24
CA GLU A 429 -14.73 1.77 -47.66
C GLU A 429 -16.13 1.43 -48.15
N LYS A 430 -17.09 1.13 -47.26
CA LYS A 430 -18.49 0.84 -47.56
C LYS A 430 -19.40 2.05 -47.51
N LEU A 431 -18.92 3.21 -47.10
CA LEU A 431 -19.64 4.50 -47.15
C LEU A 431 -19.55 5.14 -48.52
#